data_8fde7836033f2b035d1a4164b188401d
#
_entry.id   8fde7836033f2b035d1a4164b188401d
#
_cell.length_a   1.000
_cell.length_b   1.000
_cell.length_c   1.000
_cell.angle_alpha   90.00
_cell.angle_beta   90.00
_cell.angle_gamma   90.00
#
_symmetry.space_group_name_H-M   'P 1'
#
loop_
_entity.id
_entity.type
_entity.pdbx_description
1 polymer ?
#
loop_
_entity_poly.entity_id
_entity_poly.type
_entity_poly.pdbx_seq_one_letter_code
_entity_poly.pdbx_strand_id
1 'polypeptide(L)'
;MKWNKNAASQKGRVFRSGLLSTAMLAAVLVLAVLLNLLVRAIPAKYTEFDLSEAKMYTLSDSTKALVEGLEKDVHIYYLCEIGSEDAIITKLLDHYAAESGHLSWEQKDPTLYPTFAAKYGAENVSSGSLIVTCGENSTVLDAADLYEYDYTDYYTTGSASVTFGGEKQITSAIYKLTAAGQSHAYYTTNHGEQTLTDSLTDALDAQNIDAQPLDLLTSTIPEDCDLLIINAPTSDFTTGNGLVDEISQLQNYLAAGGKLLLTSSVYAQTPQLDAVLAQFGLARAEGMVVEGDSSKALYNSAWSLLPDYGTPTESTALNGVNTNTHVMLSVAQGITVTETEDVTAEPLLNSSSAAYAKADINDLTTMEREDGDAKGPFALAVWARNEDTGAEVLWIGCPNMDNEQLYQSMPGNLTFLQGCAASLVGQDVLVDTKALEAEPITVAGSTATALGLTFVFVLPAAVLIAGAVVVLLRRRR
;
A
#
# COMPACT_ATOMS: atom_id res chain seq x y z
N MET A 1 70.84 19.66 -61.47
CA MET A 1 69.53 19.14 -61.14
C MET A 1 69.42 19.06 -59.60
N LYS A 2 68.89 20.10 -58.96
CA LYS A 2 68.73 20.13 -57.46
C LYS A 2 67.41 19.46 -57.10
N TRP A 3 67.45 18.28 -56.57
CA TRP A 3 66.27 17.56 -56.08
C TRP A 3 65.75 18.24 -54.80
N ASN A 4 64.47 18.55 -54.88
CA ASN A 4 63.79 19.37 -53.86
C ASN A 4 63.50 18.50 -52.61
N LYS A 5 64.44 18.47 -51.66
CA LYS A 5 64.36 17.74 -50.38
C LYS A 5 63.22 18.24 -49.45
N ASN A 6 62.65 19.40 -49.76
CA ASN A 6 61.59 20.03 -48.94
C ASN A 6 60.18 19.40 -49.15
N ALA A 7 59.92 18.80 -50.33
CA ALA A 7 58.58 18.22 -50.64
C ALA A 7 58.38 16.87 -49.87
N ALA A 8 59.42 16.09 -49.64
CA ALA A 8 59.33 14.81 -48.91
C ALA A 8 59.11 15.06 -47.39
N SER A 9 59.72 16.11 -46.82
CA SER A 9 59.55 16.54 -45.43
C SER A 9 58.12 17.06 -45.11
N GLN A 10 57.53 17.79 -46.06
CA GLN A 10 56.16 18.30 -45.92
C GLN A 10 55.10 17.16 -45.95
N LYS A 11 55.23 16.19 -46.87
CA LYS A 11 54.35 15.01 -46.95
C LYS A 11 54.39 14.18 -45.67
N GLY A 12 55.57 14.00 -45.08
CA GLY A 12 55.73 13.28 -43.79
C GLY A 12 55.10 14.01 -42.59
N ARG A 13 55.12 15.36 -42.57
CA ARG A 13 54.45 16.14 -41.53
C ARG A 13 52.91 16.11 -41.67
N VAL A 14 52.39 16.23 -42.88
CA VAL A 14 50.93 16.12 -43.14
C VAL A 14 50.43 14.73 -42.80
N PHE A 15 51.16 13.67 -43.17
CA PHE A 15 50.80 12.31 -42.83
C PHE A 15 50.79 12.05 -41.31
N ARG A 16 51.81 12.50 -40.56
CA ARG A 16 51.86 12.41 -39.11
C ARG A 16 50.75 13.22 -38.43
N SER A 17 50.43 14.41 -38.90
CA SER A 17 49.36 15.21 -38.34
C SER A 17 47.98 14.57 -38.64
N GLY A 18 47.78 13.98 -39.82
CA GLY A 18 46.59 13.22 -40.13
C GLY A 18 46.42 11.97 -39.26
N LEU A 19 47.50 11.19 -39.08
CA LEU A 19 47.47 10.00 -38.24
C LEU A 19 47.20 10.35 -36.76
N LEU A 20 47.80 11.43 -36.25
CA LEU A 20 47.51 11.92 -34.88
C LEU A 20 46.06 12.41 -34.72
N SER A 21 45.50 13.08 -35.72
CA SER A 21 44.11 13.52 -35.69
C SER A 21 43.13 12.34 -35.73
N THR A 22 43.39 11.31 -36.56
CA THR A 22 42.59 10.09 -36.59
C THR A 22 42.71 9.28 -35.32
N ALA A 23 43.92 9.16 -34.75
CA ALA A 23 44.12 8.51 -33.44
C ALA A 23 43.42 9.24 -32.29
N MET A 24 43.41 10.60 -32.28
CA MET A 24 42.64 11.36 -31.34
C MET A 24 41.13 11.16 -31.49
N LEU A 25 40.62 11.13 -32.73
CA LEU A 25 39.20 10.89 -32.97
C LEU A 25 38.81 9.48 -32.49
N ALA A 26 39.62 8.48 -32.78
CA ALA A 26 39.39 7.12 -32.31
C ALA A 26 39.44 7.04 -30.77
N ALA A 27 40.38 7.73 -30.12
CA ALA A 27 40.47 7.80 -28.66
C ALA A 27 39.22 8.47 -28.04
N VAL A 28 38.72 9.54 -28.62
CA VAL A 28 37.49 10.21 -28.20
C VAL A 28 36.26 9.30 -28.35
N LEU A 29 36.15 8.57 -29.44
CA LEU A 29 35.06 7.61 -29.67
C LEU A 29 35.13 6.46 -28.64
N VAL A 30 36.31 5.90 -28.40
CA VAL A 30 36.50 4.87 -27.35
C VAL A 30 36.17 5.42 -25.98
N LEU A 31 36.60 6.65 -25.66
CA LEU A 31 36.28 7.28 -24.39
C LEU A 31 34.78 7.50 -24.23
N ALA A 32 34.07 7.94 -25.29
CA ALA A 32 32.62 8.11 -25.28
C ALA A 32 31.88 6.80 -25.08
N VAL A 33 32.34 5.72 -25.73
CA VAL A 33 31.77 4.36 -25.52
C VAL A 33 32.02 3.88 -24.08
N LEU A 34 33.26 4.04 -23.59
CA LEU A 34 33.60 3.66 -22.21
C LEU A 34 32.79 4.46 -21.18
N LEU A 35 32.61 5.78 -21.38
CA LEU A 35 31.79 6.62 -20.53
C LEU A 35 30.32 6.17 -20.54
N ASN A 36 29.78 5.84 -21.71
CA ASN A 36 28.42 5.33 -21.85
C ASN A 36 28.25 3.98 -21.13
N LEU A 37 29.21 3.07 -21.28
CA LEU A 37 29.21 1.79 -20.55
C LEU A 37 29.33 1.99 -19.04
N LEU A 38 30.14 2.95 -18.61
CA LEU A 38 30.31 3.28 -17.18
C LEU A 38 29.05 3.86 -16.59
N VAL A 39 28.35 4.77 -17.31
CA VAL A 39 27.07 5.31 -16.88
C VAL A 39 25.99 4.20 -16.81
N ARG A 40 25.97 3.29 -17.76
CA ARG A 40 25.04 2.14 -17.75
C ARG A 40 25.33 1.13 -16.63
N ALA A 41 26.54 1.08 -16.12
CA ALA A 41 26.93 0.22 -15.01
C ALA A 41 26.59 0.83 -13.63
N ILE A 42 26.21 2.10 -13.57
CA ILE A 42 25.73 2.72 -12.33
C ILE A 42 24.30 2.23 -12.08
N PRO A 43 23.98 1.72 -10.87
CA PRO A 43 22.62 1.30 -10.54
C PRO A 43 21.59 2.41 -10.78
N ALA A 44 20.40 2.03 -11.24
CA ALA A 44 19.30 2.94 -11.60
C ALA A 44 18.96 3.93 -10.46
N LYS A 45 19.06 3.50 -9.22
CA LYS A 45 18.84 4.34 -8.01
C LYS A 45 19.70 5.62 -7.94
N TYR A 46 20.83 5.68 -8.67
CA TYR A 46 21.70 6.88 -8.71
C TYR A 46 21.59 7.67 -10.00
N THR A 47 20.97 7.12 -11.04
CA THR A 47 20.93 7.73 -12.37
C THR A 47 19.53 8.08 -12.84
N GLU A 48 18.50 7.48 -12.23
CA GLU A 48 17.11 7.76 -12.53
C GLU A 48 16.47 8.54 -11.38
N PHE A 49 15.83 9.66 -11.73
CA PHE A 49 15.07 10.48 -10.78
C PHE A 49 13.59 10.29 -11.09
N ASP A 50 12.84 9.82 -10.10
CA ASP A 50 11.39 9.74 -10.19
C ASP A 50 10.81 11.16 -10.12
N LEU A 51 10.29 11.63 -11.26
CA LEU A 51 9.64 12.94 -11.38
C LEU A 51 8.12 12.84 -11.33
N SER A 52 7.56 11.64 -11.14
CA SER A 52 6.13 11.46 -10.95
C SER A 52 5.70 12.04 -9.60
N GLU A 53 4.53 12.66 -9.55
CA GLU A 53 3.99 13.24 -8.31
C GLU A 53 3.77 12.14 -7.25
N ALA A 54 3.23 11.01 -7.66
CA ALA A 54 3.01 9.83 -6.82
C ALA A 54 4.26 8.98 -6.57
N LYS A 55 5.46 9.39 -7.05
CA LYS A 55 6.72 8.63 -6.91
C LYS A 55 6.57 7.15 -7.30
N MET A 56 6.00 6.92 -8.48
CA MET A 56 5.61 5.59 -8.99
C MET A 56 6.72 4.54 -8.96
N TYR A 57 7.97 4.96 -9.11
CA TYR A 57 9.14 4.08 -9.18
C TYR A 57 9.99 4.11 -7.92
N THR A 58 9.69 5.00 -6.97
CA THR A 58 10.44 5.13 -5.71
C THR A 58 9.89 4.14 -4.69
N LEU A 59 10.72 3.23 -4.20
CA LEU A 59 10.31 2.30 -3.14
C LEU A 59 10.12 3.05 -1.81
N SER A 60 9.13 2.63 -1.04
CA SER A 60 8.87 3.10 0.32
C SER A 60 10.02 2.70 1.25
N ASP A 61 10.13 3.36 2.39
CA ASP A 61 11.19 3.07 3.35
C ASP A 61 10.99 1.69 4.00
N SER A 62 9.73 1.25 4.19
CA SER A 62 9.40 -0.11 4.65
C SER A 62 9.81 -1.18 3.65
N THR A 63 9.52 -0.99 2.35
CA THR A 63 9.99 -1.88 1.28
C THR A 63 11.51 -1.98 1.25
N LYS A 64 12.22 -0.84 1.31
CA LYS A 64 13.69 -0.82 1.32
C LYS A 64 14.24 -1.57 2.52
N ALA A 65 13.71 -1.31 3.72
CA ALA A 65 14.15 -2.00 4.93
C ALA A 65 13.98 -3.52 4.82
N LEU A 66 12.84 -3.99 4.30
CA LEU A 66 12.61 -5.42 4.04
C LEU A 66 13.63 -5.98 3.06
N VAL A 67 13.78 -5.34 1.90
CA VAL A 67 14.59 -5.86 0.79
C VAL A 67 16.09 -5.82 1.11
N GLU A 68 16.57 -4.77 1.78
CA GLU A 68 17.96 -4.67 2.28
C GLU A 68 18.26 -5.73 3.35
N GLY A 69 17.24 -6.11 4.16
CA GLY A 69 17.34 -7.13 5.21
C GLY A 69 17.22 -8.56 4.73
N LEU A 70 17.08 -8.83 3.42
CA LEU A 70 16.92 -10.18 2.89
C LEU A 70 18.17 -11.04 3.14
N GLU A 71 17.97 -12.18 3.79
CA GLU A 71 19.00 -13.23 3.98
C GLU A 71 18.82 -14.39 2.98
N LYS A 72 17.64 -14.51 2.35
CA LYS A 72 17.30 -15.56 1.38
C LYS A 72 17.25 -14.97 -0.01
N ASP A 73 17.62 -15.77 -1.01
CA ASP A 73 17.51 -15.36 -2.40
C ASP A 73 16.05 -15.37 -2.86
N VAL A 74 15.60 -14.23 -3.36
CA VAL A 74 14.26 -14.04 -3.96
C VAL A 74 14.42 -13.80 -5.45
N HIS A 75 13.63 -14.52 -6.24
CA HIS A 75 13.61 -14.33 -7.68
C HIS A 75 12.19 -14.06 -8.18
N ILE A 76 12.04 -13.02 -9.03
CA ILE A 76 10.75 -12.61 -9.59
C ILE A 76 10.74 -12.89 -11.08
N TYR A 77 9.75 -13.64 -11.55
CA TYR A 77 9.49 -13.86 -12.98
C TYR A 77 8.37 -12.93 -13.42
N TYR A 78 8.64 -12.11 -14.42
CA TYR A 78 7.65 -11.25 -15.06
C TYR A 78 7.09 -11.94 -16.31
N LEU A 79 5.82 -12.33 -16.27
CA LEU A 79 5.14 -13.06 -17.35
C LEU A 79 4.61 -12.08 -18.40
N CYS A 80 5.41 -11.76 -19.40
CA CYS A 80 5.05 -10.81 -20.43
C CYS A 80 5.70 -11.17 -21.75
N GLU A 81 4.98 -10.98 -22.88
CA GLU A 81 5.53 -11.11 -24.22
C GLU A 81 6.61 -10.05 -24.46
N ILE A 82 7.69 -10.46 -25.15
CA ILE A 82 8.79 -9.55 -25.48
C ILE A 82 8.28 -8.40 -26.34
N GLY A 83 8.48 -7.17 -25.87
CA GLY A 83 8.05 -5.93 -26.54
C GLY A 83 6.68 -5.42 -26.09
N SER A 84 6.03 -6.09 -25.10
CA SER A 84 4.76 -5.68 -24.49
C SER A 84 4.92 -5.38 -23.01
N GLU A 85 6.17 -5.13 -22.57
CA GLU A 85 6.48 -4.89 -21.18
C GLU A 85 5.86 -3.58 -20.67
N ASP A 86 5.25 -3.62 -19.48
CA ASP A 86 4.85 -2.41 -18.78
C ASP A 86 6.08 -1.71 -18.18
N ALA A 87 6.26 -0.44 -18.55
CA ALA A 87 7.42 0.34 -18.11
C ALA A 87 7.39 0.65 -16.61
N ILE A 88 6.19 0.69 -15.99
CA ILE A 88 6.06 0.91 -14.54
C ILE A 88 6.57 -0.34 -13.82
N ILE A 89 6.11 -1.51 -14.22
CA ILE A 89 6.49 -2.79 -13.60
C ILE A 89 7.98 -3.05 -13.78
N THR A 90 8.52 -2.92 -15.01
CA THR A 90 9.94 -3.18 -15.26
C THR A 90 10.86 -2.27 -14.46
N LYS A 91 10.54 -0.97 -14.39
CA LYS A 91 11.31 -0.02 -13.57
C LYS A 91 11.21 -0.32 -12.09
N LEU A 92 10.02 -0.66 -11.60
CA LEU A 92 9.81 -1.05 -10.21
C LEU A 92 10.68 -2.26 -9.86
N LEU A 93 10.67 -3.30 -10.69
CA LEU A 93 11.51 -4.51 -10.52
C LEU A 93 13.00 -4.20 -10.56
N ASP A 94 13.44 -3.28 -11.43
CA ASP A 94 14.82 -2.82 -11.48
C ASP A 94 15.24 -2.12 -10.17
N HIS A 95 14.34 -1.33 -9.57
CA HIS A 95 14.59 -0.69 -8.27
C HIS A 95 14.69 -1.73 -7.15
N TYR A 96 13.79 -2.72 -7.10
CA TYR A 96 13.90 -3.83 -6.16
C TYR A 96 15.25 -4.56 -6.27
N ALA A 97 15.65 -4.94 -7.48
CA ALA A 97 16.91 -5.64 -7.71
C ALA A 97 18.15 -4.77 -7.42
N ALA A 98 18.01 -3.43 -7.45
CA ALA A 98 19.10 -2.52 -7.11
C ALA A 98 19.28 -2.31 -5.59
N GLU A 99 18.26 -2.62 -4.76
CA GLU A 99 18.34 -2.46 -3.31
C GLU A 99 18.98 -3.66 -2.63
N SER A 100 18.91 -4.88 -3.20
CA SER A 100 19.49 -6.07 -2.56
C SER A 100 20.19 -7.00 -3.56
N GLY A 101 21.34 -7.52 -3.17
CA GLY A 101 22.00 -8.58 -3.93
C GLY A 101 21.30 -9.95 -3.86
N HIS A 102 20.33 -10.11 -2.94
CA HIS A 102 19.50 -11.30 -2.80
C HIS A 102 18.22 -11.25 -3.60
N LEU A 103 17.94 -10.15 -4.32
CA LEU A 103 16.77 -10.02 -5.18
C LEU A 103 17.18 -9.90 -6.64
N SER A 104 16.54 -10.70 -7.48
CA SER A 104 16.73 -10.67 -8.93
C SER A 104 15.42 -10.90 -9.66
N TRP A 105 15.31 -10.44 -10.90
CA TRP A 105 14.15 -10.71 -11.73
C TRP A 105 14.51 -11.03 -13.16
N GLU A 106 13.61 -11.74 -13.88
CA GLU A 106 13.71 -11.99 -15.29
C GLU A 106 12.35 -12.04 -15.97
N GLN A 107 12.28 -11.64 -17.22
CA GLN A 107 11.10 -11.78 -18.05
C GLN A 107 10.96 -13.21 -18.57
N LYS A 108 9.75 -13.75 -18.51
CA LYS A 108 9.36 -15.01 -19.14
C LYS A 108 8.23 -14.78 -20.13
N ASP A 109 8.53 -14.92 -21.41
CA ASP A 109 7.53 -14.81 -22.46
C ASP A 109 6.64 -16.06 -22.46
N PRO A 110 5.31 -15.92 -22.18
CA PRO A 110 4.39 -17.07 -22.12
C PRO A 110 4.25 -17.78 -23.49
N THR A 111 4.47 -17.07 -24.58
CA THR A 111 4.43 -17.64 -25.95
C THR A 111 5.62 -18.54 -26.20
N LEU A 112 6.80 -18.19 -25.68
CA LEU A 112 8.02 -18.99 -25.81
C LEU A 112 8.10 -20.11 -24.77
N TYR A 113 7.51 -19.89 -23.58
CA TYR A 113 7.54 -20.82 -22.43
C TYR A 113 6.14 -21.14 -21.91
N PRO A 114 5.23 -21.76 -22.70
CA PRO A 114 3.81 -21.90 -22.36
C PRO A 114 3.52 -22.76 -21.12
N THR A 115 4.46 -23.60 -20.71
CA THR A 115 4.30 -24.48 -19.53
C THR A 115 5.03 -23.95 -18.29
N PHE A 116 5.66 -22.78 -18.40
CA PHE A 116 6.49 -22.26 -17.30
C PHE A 116 5.62 -21.87 -16.09
N ALA A 117 4.58 -21.10 -16.31
CA ALA A 117 3.68 -20.61 -15.26
C ALA A 117 2.95 -21.76 -14.52
N ALA A 118 2.59 -22.83 -15.23
CA ALA A 118 1.93 -24.01 -14.65
C ALA A 118 2.76 -24.69 -13.53
N LYS A 119 4.09 -24.56 -13.56
CA LYS A 119 4.96 -25.11 -12.49
C LYS A 119 4.73 -24.46 -11.13
N TYR A 120 4.17 -23.25 -11.14
CA TYR A 120 3.90 -22.44 -9.97
C TYR A 120 2.40 -22.30 -9.67
N GLY A 121 1.55 -23.13 -10.32
CA GLY A 121 0.09 -23.05 -10.19
C GLY A 121 -0.56 -21.88 -10.92
N ALA A 122 0.20 -21.19 -11.80
CA ALA A 122 -0.25 -19.99 -12.52
C ALA A 122 -0.72 -20.33 -13.96
N GLU A 123 -1.65 -21.29 -14.10
CA GLU A 123 -2.08 -21.79 -15.42
C GLU A 123 -2.95 -20.79 -16.21
N ASN A 124 -3.66 -19.89 -15.51
CA ASN A 124 -4.67 -18.99 -16.09
C ASN A 124 -4.42 -17.51 -15.76
N VAL A 125 -3.18 -17.12 -15.51
CA VAL A 125 -2.85 -15.74 -15.19
C VAL A 125 -2.79 -14.84 -16.41
N SER A 126 -3.11 -13.57 -16.20
CA SER A 126 -3.06 -12.54 -17.23
C SER A 126 -1.61 -12.25 -17.67
N SER A 127 -1.42 -11.77 -18.91
CA SER A 127 -0.13 -11.21 -19.31
C SER A 127 0.18 -9.99 -18.44
N GLY A 128 1.41 -9.90 -17.93
CA GLY A 128 1.82 -8.86 -16.97
C GLY A 128 1.86 -9.35 -15.53
N SER A 129 1.45 -10.59 -15.26
CA SER A 129 1.51 -11.20 -13.92
C SER A 129 2.94 -11.48 -13.47
N LEU A 130 3.14 -11.60 -12.15
CA LEU A 130 4.43 -11.87 -11.54
C LEU A 130 4.40 -13.19 -10.77
N ILE A 131 5.51 -13.91 -10.78
CA ILE A 131 5.72 -15.07 -9.89
C ILE A 131 6.92 -14.73 -9.02
N VAL A 132 6.70 -14.61 -7.72
CA VAL A 132 7.74 -14.38 -6.73
C VAL A 132 8.13 -15.72 -6.12
N THR A 133 9.42 -16.03 -6.07
CA THR A 133 9.94 -17.31 -5.56
C THR A 133 11.01 -17.10 -4.51
N CYS A 134 11.04 -17.96 -3.49
CA CYS A 134 12.08 -18.03 -2.49
C CYS A 134 12.32 -19.50 -2.10
N GLY A 135 13.44 -20.05 -2.55
CA GLY A 135 13.72 -21.49 -2.43
C GLY A 135 12.69 -22.35 -3.18
N GLU A 136 11.96 -23.21 -2.47
CA GLU A 136 10.89 -24.05 -3.04
C GLU A 136 9.50 -23.40 -3.00
N ASN A 137 9.35 -22.28 -2.28
CA ASN A 137 8.08 -21.57 -2.12
C ASN A 137 7.89 -20.54 -3.22
N SER A 138 6.65 -20.31 -3.62
CA SER A 138 6.28 -19.32 -4.62
C SER A 138 4.91 -18.71 -4.34
N THR A 139 4.72 -17.49 -4.80
CA THR A 139 3.44 -16.76 -4.81
C THR A 139 3.23 -16.15 -6.18
N VAL A 140 2.00 -16.21 -6.67
CA VAL A 140 1.59 -15.65 -7.96
C VAL A 140 0.82 -14.37 -7.71
N LEU A 141 1.17 -13.30 -8.41
CA LEU A 141 0.47 -12.02 -8.40
C LEU A 141 -0.14 -11.81 -9.79
N ASP A 142 -1.46 -11.83 -9.91
CA ASP A 142 -2.11 -11.56 -11.19
C ASP A 142 -1.94 -10.08 -11.56
N ALA A 143 -1.78 -9.80 -12.85
CA ALA A 143 -1.66 -8.44 -13.36
C ALA A 143 -2.87 -7.55 -12.99
N ALA A 144 -4.06 -8.15 -12.87
CA ALA A 144 -5.26 -7.45 -12.47
C ALA A 144 -5.17 -6.93 -11.02
N ASP A 145 -4.51 -7.66 -10.13
CA ASP A 145 -4.38 -7.30 -8.71
C ASP A 145 -3.34 -6.21 -8.45
N LEU A 146 -2.54 -5.87 -9.48
CA LEU A 146 -1.58 -4.78 -9.38
C LEU A 146 -2.22 -3.39 -9.52
N TYR A 147 -3.52 -3.32 -9.87
CA TYR A 147 -4.26 -2.08 -10.05
C TYR A 147 -5.55 -2.12 -9.24
N GLU A 148 -5.79 -1.12 -8.42
CA GLU A 148 -7.02 -0.95 -7.66
C GLU A 148 -7.88 0.14 -8.29
N TYR A 149 -9.19 -0.11 -8.44
CA TYR A 149 -10.16 0.81 -9.03
C TYR A 149 -11.14 1.26 -7.94
N ASP A 150 -11.20 2.57 -7.67
CA ASP A 150 -12.16 3.16 -6.76
C ASP A 150 -13.24 3.91 -7.56
N TYR A 151 -14.48 3.47 -7.43
CA TYR A 151 -15.66 4.02 -8.12
C TYR A 151 -16.47 4.98 -7.23
N THR A 152 -15.97 5.35 -6.03
CA THR A 152 -16.69 6.22 -5.08
C THR A 152 -17.15 7.51 -5.73
N ASP A 153 -16.26 8.17 -6.46
CA ASP A 153 -16.53 9.44 -7.12
C ASP A 153 -17.10 9.30 -8.54
N TYR A 154 -17.31 8.08 -9.03
CA TYR A 154 -17.77 7.83 -10.41
C TYR A 154 -19.08 8.54 -10.74
N TYR A 155 -20.02 8.57 -9.80
CA TYR A 155 -21.33 9.21 -10.01
C TYR A 155 -21.25 10.76 -9.99
N THR A 156 -20.20 11.34 -9.44
CA THR A 156 -19.98 12.78 -9.39
C THR A 156 -19.05 13.27 -10.48
N THR A 157 -17.99 12.51 -10.78
CA THR A 157 -16.94 12.88 -11.75
C THR A 157 -17.09 12.19 -13.11
N GLY A 158 -17.81 11.05 -13.16
CA GLY A 158 -17.92 10.20 -14.35
C GLY A 158 -16.68 9.33 -14.61
N SER A 159 -15.74 9.26 -13.69
CA SER A 159 -14.49 8.49 -13.81
C SER A 159 -14.18 7.78 -12.50
N ALA A 160 -13.69 6.54 -12.59
CA ALA A 160 -13.10 5.85 -11.46
C ALA A 160 -11.67 6.38 -11.24
N SER A 161 -11.23 6.48 -10.00
CA SER A 161 -9.81 6.65 -9.70
C SER A 161 -9.11 5.29 -9.80
N VAL A 162 -7.87 5.31 -10.28
CA VAL A 162 -7.06 4.11 -10.42
C VAL A 162 -5.78 4.29 -9.63
N THR A 163 -5.45 3.33 -8.77
CA THR A 163 -4.18 3.31 -8.04
C THR A 163 -3.35 2.10 -8.43
N PHE A 164 -2.04 2.24 -8.36
CA PHE A 164 -1.10 1.17 -8.65
C PHE A 164 -0.60 0.56 -7.34
N GLY A 165 -0.96 -0.68 -7.10
CA GLY A 165 -0.60 -1.48 -5.93
C GLY A 165 0.61 -2.39 -6.13
N GLY A 166 1.34 -2.28 -7.24
CA GLY A 166 2.43 -3.21 -7.58
C GLY A 166 3.52 -3.30 -6.51
N GLU A 167 3.91 -2.17 -5.90
CA GLU A 167 4.86 -2.20 -4.78
C GLU A 167 4.29 -2.94 -3.58
N LYS A 168 3.05 -2.65 -3.18
CA LYS A 168 2.35 -3.32 -2.08
C LYS A 168 2.32 -4.83 -2.30
N GLN A 169 1.87 -5.28 -3.46
CA GLN A 169 1.72 -6.71 -3.78
C GLN A 169 3.08 -7.44 -3.81
N ILE A 170 4.09 -6.86 -4.46
CA ILE A 170 5.43 -7.47 -4.54
C ILE A 170 6.07 -7.53 -3.14
N THR A 171 5.98 -6.46 -2.36
CA THR A 171 6.56 -6.41 -1.00
C THR A 171 5.87 -7.41 -0.07
N SER A 172 4.54 -7.50 -0.11
CA SER A 172 3.77 -8.49 0.66
C SER A 172 4.14 -9.93 0.27
N ALA A 173 4.30 -10.22 -1.03
CA ALA A 173 4.74 -11.53 -1.50
C ALA A 173 6.17 -11.88 -1.02
N ILE A 174 7.10 -10.92 -1.08
CA ILE A 174 8.46 -11.10 -0.55
C ILE A 174 8.41 -11.36 0.95
N TYR A 175 7.66 -10.54 1.71
CA TYR A 175 7.50 -10.72 3.15
C TYR A 175 6.95 -12.10 3.49
N LYS A 176 5.84 -12.51 2.88
CA LYS A 176 5.22 -13.82 3.07
C LYS A 176 6.18 -14.99 2.84
N LEU A 177 7.01 -14.92 1.79
CA LEU A 177 7.95 -15.98 1.43
C LEU A 177 9.23 -16.00 2.29
N THR A 178 9.58 -14.88 2.92
CA THR A 178 10.86 -14.74 3.65
C THR A 178 10.70 -14.65 5.15
N ALA A 179 9.49 -14.34 5.66
CA ALA A 179 9.19 -14.26 7.08
C ALA A 179 9.57 -15.54 7.84
N ALA A 180 9.92 -15.40 9.10
CA ALA A 180 10.33 -16.50 9.96
C ALA A 180 9.15 -17.34 10.47
N GLY A 181 7.94 -16.79 10.45
CA GLY A 181 6.71 -17.43 10.90
C GLY A 181 5.49 -16.80 10.25
N GLN A 182 4.35 -17.43 10.42
CA GLN A 182 3.03 -16.94 10.02
C GLN A 182 2.30 -16.47 11.26
N SER A 183 1.59 -15.34 11.20
CA SER A 183 0.69 -14.91 12.26
C SER A 183 -0.64 -15.64 12.15
N HIS A 184 -1.24 -15.97 13.31
CA HIS A 184 -2.51 -16.67 13.37
C HIS A 184 -3.60 -15.73 13.86
N ALA A 185 -4.62 -15.51 13.02
CA ALA A 185 -5.85 -14.86 13.39
C ALA A 185 -6.96 -15.89 13.59
N TYR A 186 -7.77 -15.70 14.63
CA TYR A 186 -8.94 -16.53 14.85
C TYR A 186 -10.19 -15.66 14.86
N TYR A 187 -11.22 -16.05 14.10
CA TYR A 187 -12.49 -15.34 14.12
C TYR A 187 -13.59 -16.14 14.80
N THR A 188 -14.31 -15.49 15.71
CA THR A 188 -15.34 -16.14 16.51
C THR A 188 -16.54 -16.57 15.67
N THR A 189 -17.22 -17.64 16.12
CA THR A 189 -18.43 -18.18 15.50
C THR A 189 -19.46 -18.53 16.59
N ASN A 190 -20.72 -18.80 16.18
CA ASN A 190 -21.86 -19.22 17.04
C ASN A 190 -22.55 -18.13 17.85
N HIS A 191 -22.18 -16.84 17.70
CA HIS A 191 -22.92 -15.70 18.27
C HIS A 191 -23.66 -14.90 17.18
N GLY A 192 -23.88 -15.51 16.01
CA GLY A 192 -24.49 -14.88 14.84
C GLY A 192 -23.57 -13.86 14.17
N GLU A 193 -22.27 -14.06 14.31
CA GLU A 193 -21.25 -13.29 13.60
C GLU A 193 -21.38 -13.49 12.10
N GLN A 194 -20.96 -12.49 11.37
CA GLN A 194 -20.75 -12.61 9.93
C GLN A 194 -19.44 -13.39 9.70
N THR A 195 -19.51 -14.41 8.83
CA THR A 195 -18.30 -15.11 8.36
C THR A 195 -17.43 -14.13 7.59
N LEU A 196 -16.12 -14.19 7.78
CA LEU A 196 -15.21 -13.37 6.99
C LEU A 196 -15.37 -13.70 5.50
N THR A 197 -15.35 -12.66 4.66
CA THR A 197 -15.40 -12.84 3.21
C THR A 197 -14.12 -13.48 2.67
N ASP A 198 -14.22 -14.11 1.50
CA ASP A 198 -13.04 -14.68 0.83
C ASP A 198 -12.02 -13.57 0.53
N SER A 199 -12.46 -12.41 0.08
CA SER A 199 -11.57 -11.26 -0.16
C SER A 199 -10.82 -10.82 1.09
N LEU A 200 -11.45 -10.81 2.27
CA LEU A 200 -10.76 -10.43 3.51
C LEU A 200 -9.76 -11.51 3.94
N THR A 201 -10.14 -12.79 3.85
CA THR A 201 -9.23 -13.88 4.20
C THR A 201 -8.02 -13.93 3.26
N ASP A 202 -8.21 -13.72 1.96
CA ASP A 202 -7.13 -13.62 0.98
C ASP A 202 -6.23 -12.40 1.24
N ALA A 203 -6.83 -11.26 1.62
CA ALA A 203 -6.08 -10.06 1.98
C ALA A 203 -5.24 -10.26 3.25
N LEU A 204 -5.75 -10.97 4.25
CA LEU A 204 -5.00 -11.33 5.47
C LEU A 204 -3.87 -12.32 5.13
N ASP A 205 -4.14 -13.34 4.31
CA ASP A 205 -3.13 -14.30 3.86
C ASP A 205 -2.01 -13.62 3.05
N ALA A 206 -2.34 -12.61 2.24
CA ALA A 206 -1.35 -11.79 1.55
C ALA A 206 -0.43 -11.02 2.51
N GLN A 207 -0.88 -10.77 3.75
CA GLN A 207 -0.08 -10.21 4.84
C GLN A 207 0.53 -11.30 5.74
N ASN A 208 0.57 -12.55 5.29
CA ASN A 208 1.08 -13.68 6.07
C ASN A 208 0.32 -13.91 7.40
N ILE A 209 -1.00 -13.61 7.41
CA ILE A 209 -1.91 -13.84 8.53
C ILE A 209 -2.89 -14.95 8.13
N ASP A 210 -2.79 -16.12 8.78
CA ASP A 210 -3.72 -17.23 8.59
C ASP A 210 -4.96 -17.04 9.47
N ALA A 211 -6.13 -16.86 8.86
CA ALA A 211 -7.39 -16.63 9.56
C ALA A 211 -8.25 -17.88 9.63
N GLN A 212 -8.53 -18.38 10.84
CA GLN A 212 -9.29 -19.60 11.07
C GLN A 212 -10.52 -19.37 11.98
N PRO A 213 -11.64 -20.12 11.77
CA PRO A 213 -12.81 -20.02 12.63
C PRO A 213 -12.53 -20.60 14.02
N LEU A 214 -13.11 -19.99 15.05
CA LEU A 214 -12.99 -20.40 16.44
C LEU A 214 -14.35 -20.35 17.13
N ASP A 215 -14.78 -21.50 17.65
CA ASP A 215 -15.98 -21.64 18.47
C ASP A 215 -15.59 -21.67 19.95
N LEU A 216 -15.79 -20.57 20.67
CA LEU A 216 -15.46 -20.44 22.09
C LEU A 216 -16.35 -21.27 23.02
N LEU A 217 -17.50 -21.78 22.53
CA LEU A 217 -18.35 -22.70 23.32
C LEU A 217 -17.75 -24.11 23.39
N THR A 218 -16.90 -24.47 22.43
CA THR A 218 -16.33 -25.81 22.32
C THR A 218 -14.81 -25.84 22.43
N SER A 219 -14.16 -24.71 22.27
CA SER A 219 -12.69 -24.55 22.25
C SER A 219 -12.25 -23.36 23.12
N THR A 220 -11.01 -23.36 23.50
CA THR A 220 -10.36 -22.19 24.13
C THR A 220 -9.62 -21.38 23.09
N ILE A 221 -9.38 -20.09 23.35
CA ILE A 221 -8.51 -19.27 22.50
C ILE A 221 -7.12 -19.94 22.48
N PRO A 222 -6.57 -20.28 21.29
CA PRO A 222 -5.26 -20.93 21.18
C PRO A 222 -4.13 -20.01 21.68
N GLU A 223 -3.04 -20.66 22.18
CA GLU A 223 -1.86 -19.91 22.67
C GLU A 223 -1.12 -19.17 21.58
N ASP A 224 -1.26 -19.59 20.31
CA ASP A 224 -0.70 -18.96 19.12
C ASP A 224 -1.63 -17.92 18.46
N CYS A 225 -2.69 -17.51 19.17
CA CYS A 225 -3.61 -16.48 18.69
C CYS A 225 -2.94 -15.09 18.76
N ASP A 226 -2.43 -14.62 17.62
CA ASP A 226 -1.89 -13.27 17.50
C ASP A 226 -2.97 -12.20 17.35
N LEU A 227 -4.12 -12.57 16.74
CA LEU A 227 -5.26 -11.68 16.55
C LEU A 227 -6.58 -12.44 16.72
N LEU A 228 -7.44 -11.94 17.60
CA LEU A 228 -8.83 -12.40 17.67
C LEU A 228 -9.73 -11.43 16.89
N ILE A 229 -10.61 -11.96 16.03
CA ILE A 229 -11.56 -11.17 15.24
C ILE A 229 -12.98 -11.52 15.69
N ILE A 230 -13.78 -10.53 16.04
CA ILE A 230 -15.21 -10.67 16.32
C ILE A 230 -15.98 -9.84 15.30
N ASN A 231 -16.65 -10.51 14.35
CA ASN A 231 -17.25 -9.83 13.20
C ASN A 231 -18.78 -9.67 13.35
N ALA A 232 -19.20 -8.54 13.94
CA ALA A 232 -20.61 -8.15 14.10
C ALA A 232 -21.49 -9.22 14.76
N PRO A 233 -21.20 -9.65 16.01
CA PRO A 233 -22.02 -10.61 16.73
C PRO A 233 -23.42 -10.06 16.94
N THR A 234 -24.44 -10.91 16.81
CA THR A 234 -25.83 -10.57 17.04
C THR A 234 -26.36 -11.08 18.39
N SER A 235 -25.62 -12.01 19.04
CA SER A 235 -25.88 -12.54 20.37
C SER A 235 -24.70 -12.30 21.27
N ASP A 236 -24.96 -12.18 22.57
CA ASP A 236 -23.92 -11.93 23.57
C ASP A 236 -23.14 -13.20 23.96
N PHE A 237 -21.94 -13.02 24.46
CA PHE A 237 -21.05 -14.08 24.93
C PHE A 237 -21.43 -14.52 26.35
N THR A 238 -21.17 -15.77 26.68
CA THR A 238 -21.58 -16.37 27.96
C THR A 238 -20.60 -16.10 29.10
N THR A 239 -21.13 -16.03 30.34
CA THR A 239 -20.37 -15.75 31.58
C THR A 239 -20.29 -16.98 32.51
N GLY A 240 -20.31 -18.18 32.01
CA GLY A 240 -20.06 -19.37 32.79
C GLY A 240 -21.20 -19.91 33.66
N ASN A 241 -22.35 -19.29 33.79
CA ASN A 241 -23.49 -19.70 34.61
C ASN A 241 -24.05 -21.10 34.30
N GLY A 242 -23.19 -22.14 34.36
CA GLY A 242 -23.46 -23.52 33.96
C GLY A 242 -23.13 -23.80 32.48
N LEU A 243 -22.59 -22.84 31.82
CA LEU A 243 -22.09 -22.89 30.43
C LEU A 243 -20.57 -22.67 30.41
N VAL A 244 -19.96 -22.69 29.25
CA VAL A 244 -18.59 -22.27 29.06
C VAL A 244 -18.50 -20.76 29.33
N ASP A 245 -17.46 -20.33 30.02
CA ASP A 245 -17.23 -18.91 30.35
C ASP A 245 -16.35 -18.27 29.26
N GLU A 246 -17.00 -17.79 28.19
CA GLU A 246 -16.35 -17.18 27.03
C GLU A 246 -15.79 -15.79 27.37
N ILE A 247 -16.50 -15.04 28.22
CA ILE A 247 -16.06 -13.72 28.67
C ILE A 247 -14.77 -13.83 29.47
N SER A 248 -14.66 -14.83 30.37
CA SER A 248 -13.41 -15.05 31.09
C SER A 248 -12.26 -15.45 30.17
N GLN A 249 -12.53 -16.23 29.09
CA GLN A 249 -11.51 -16.54 28.08
C GLN A 249 -11.02 -15.27 27.38
N LEU A 250 -11.95 -14.41 26.93
CA LEU A 250 -11.63 -13.15 26.28
C LEU A 250 -10.84 -12.21 27.21
N GLN A 251 -11.27 -12.08 28.47
CA GLN A 251 -10.57 -11.27 29.46
C GLN A 251 -9.15 -11.78 29.74
N ASN A 252 -8.97 -13.09 29.85
CA ASN A 252 -7.66 -13.70 30.07
C ASN A 252 -6.74 -13.50 28.85
N TYR A 253 -7.27 -13.63 27.64
CA TYR A 253 -6.54 -13.36 26.42
C TYR A 253 -6.05 -11.89 26.36
N LEU A 254 -6.93 -10.95 26.63
CA LEU A 254 -6.56 -9.52 26.66
C LEU A 254 -5.60 -9.21 27.82
N ALA A 255 -5.80 -9.80 29.01
CA ALA A 255 -4.88 -9.63 30.13
C ALA A 255 -3.47 -10.17 29.84
N ALA A 256 -3.33 -11.11 28.91
CA ALA A 256 -2.04 -11.62 28.42
C ALA A 256 -1.42 -10.78 27.29
N GLY A 257 -2.02 -9.65 26.92
CA GLY A 257 -1.55 -8.78 25.85
C GLY A 257 -2.17 -9.10 24.48
N GLY A 258 -3.28 -9.84 24.46
CA GLY A 258 -3.98 -10.22 23.22
C GLY A 258 -4.50 -9.02 22.41
N LYS A 259 -4.71 -9.25 21.12
CA LYS A 259 -5.16 -8.23 20.16
C LYS A 259 -6.55 -8.58 19.66
N LEU A 260 -7.46 -7.60 19.70
CA LEU A 260 -8.86 -7.77 19.28
C LEU A 260 -9.22 -6.80 18.16
N LEU A 261 -9.73 -7.32 17.03
CA LEU A 261 -10.44 -6.56 16.03
C LEU A 261 -11.92 -6.88 16.13
N LEU A 262 -12.73 -5.87 16.42
CA LEU A 262 -14.17 -6.01 16.63
C LEU A 262 -14.94 -5.10 15.68
N THR A 263 -15.90 -5.65 14.95
CA THR A 263 -16.99 -4.89 14.34
C THR A 263 -18.26 -5.10 15.14
N SER A 264 -19.20 -4.15 15.12
CA SER A 264 -20.43 -4.26 15.89
C SER A 264 -21.64 -3.68 15.18
N SER A 265 -22.83 -4.14 15.56
CA SER A 265 -24.11 -3.65 15.03
C SER A 265 -24.84 -2.82 16.08
N VAL A 266 -25.41 -1.71 15.65
CA VAL A 266 -26.30 -0.88 16.49
C VAL A 266 -27.56 -1.64 16.95
N TYR A 267 -27.96 -2.69 16.23
CA TYR A 267 -29.12 -3.52 16.55
C TYR A 267 -28.79 -4.66 17.51
N ALA A 268 -27.51 -4.98 17.72
CA ALA A 268 -27.10 -6.06 18.61
C ALA A 268 -26.98 -5.59 20.06
N GLN A 269 -27.41 -6.46 20.99
CA GLN A 269 -27.29 -6.23 22.42
C GLN A 269 -26.28 -7.23 23.00
N THR A 270 -25.08 -6.75 23.30
CA THR A 270 -23.96 -7.56 23.78
C THR A 270 -23.37 -7.00 25.08
N PRO A 271 -24.19 -6.90 26.17
CA PRO A 271 -23.76 -6.24 27.42
C PRO A 271 -22.55 -6.87 28.09
N GLN A 272 -22.29 -8.18 27.92
CA GLN A 272 -21.12 -8.82 28.50
C GLN A 272 -19.85 -8.45 27.72
N LEU A 273 -19.92 -8.47 26.39
CA LEU A 273 -18.83 -7.99 25.52
C LEU A 273 -18.58 -6.48 25.75
N ASP A 274 -19.64 -5.69 25.85
CA ASP A 274 -19.54 -4.25 26.13
C ASP A 274 -18.85 -3.97 27.47
N ALA A 275 -19.03 -4.83 28.48
CA ALA A 275 -18.33 -4.72 29.76
C ALA A 275 -16.82 -5.02 29.65
N VAL A 276 -16.40 -5.84 28.70
CA VAL A 276 -14.97 -6.04 28.37
C VAL A 276 -14.39 -4.78 27.71
N LEU A 277 -15.12 -4.19 26.75
CA LEU A 277 -14.68 -2.97 26.06
C LEU A 277 -14.60 -1.77 27.00
N ALA A 278 -15.47 -1.71 28.01
CA ALA A 278 -15.43 -0.67 29.04
C ALA A 278 -14.12 -0.64 29.84
N GLN A 279 -13.38 -1.74 29.93
CA GLN A 279 -12.05 -1.80 30.54
C GLN A 279 -11.01 -1.02 29.72
N PHE A 280 -11.27 -0.79 28.43
CA PHE A 280 -10.48 0.05 27.53
C PHE A 280 -11.05 1.47 27.39
N GLY A 281 -11.96 1.88 28.29
CA GLY A 281 -12.60 3.19 28.24
C GLY A 281 -13.58 3.36 27.06
N LEU A 282 -13.99 2.27 26.41
CA LEU A 282 -14.82 2.29 25.21
C LEU A 282 -16.27 1.90 25.55
N ALA A 283 -17.23 2.67 25.05
CA ALA A 283 -18.65 2.37 25.17
C ALA A 283 -19.42 2.73 23.89
N ARG A 284 -20.56 2.05 23.68
CA ARG A 284 -21.49 2.40 22.58
C ARG A 284 -22.09 3.78 22.82
N ALA A 285 -22.04 4.65 21.82
CA ALA A 285 -22.89 5.83 21.82
C ALA A 285 -24.35 5.43 21.55
N GLU A 286 -25.29 6.21 22.04
CA GLU A 286 -26.72 5.97 21.81
C GLU A 286 -27.08 6.29 20.35
N GLY A 287 -27.84 5.41 19.71
CA GLY A 287 -28.44 5.63 18.41
C GLY A 287 -27.56 5.27 17.22
N MET A 288 -28.14 5.42 16.04
CA MET A 288 -27.49 5.22 14.73
C MET A 288 -26.99 6.55 14.19
N VAL A 289 -25.75 6.61 13.78
CA VAL A 289 -25.15 7.82 13.20
C VAL A 289 -25.65 8.03 11.79
N VAL A 290 -26.08 9.25 11.52
CA VAL A 290 -26.60 9.73 10.23
C VAL A 290 -25.80 10.97 9.83
N GLU A 291 -25.39 11.03 8.57
CA GLU A 291 -24.60 12.15 8.05
C GLU A 291 -25.50 13.31 7.64
N GLY A 292 -25.20 14.51 8.14
CA GLY A 292 -25.89 15.74 7.79
C GLY A 292 -25.23 16.50 6.62
N ASP A 293 -24.00 16.15 6.27
CA ASP A 293 -23.28 16.68 5.11
C ASP A 293 -23.39 15.69 3.93
N SER A 294 -24.10 16.09 2.88
CA SER A 294 -24.30 15.25 1.69
C SER A 294 -23.00 14.89 0.96
N SER A 295 -21.92 15.63 1.15
CA SER A 295 -20.60 15.30 0.57
C SER A 295 -19.89 14.17 1.32
N LYS A 296 -20.36 13.85 2.53
CA LYS A 296 -19.88 12.77 3.39
C LYS A 296 -20.84 11.58 3.47
N ALA A 297 -21.82 11.53 2.57
CA ALA A 297 -22.82 10.46 2.47
C ALA A 297 -22.84 9.89 1.05
N LEU A 298 -22.69 8.56 0.93
CA LEU A 298 -22.68 7.88 -0.35
C LEU A 298 -24.10 7.65 -0.87
N TYR A 299 -24.32 7.74 -2.17
CA TYR A 299 -25.60 7.48 -2.85
C TYR A 299 -26.78 8.32 -2.34
N ASN A 300 -26.55 9.52 -1.83
CA ASN A 300 -27.57 10.32 -1.11
C ASN A 300 -28.24 9.57 0.05
N SER A 301 -27.58 8.57 0.59
CA SER A 301 -28.04 7.76 1.72
C SER A 301 -27.37 8.23 2.99
N ALA A 302 -28.08 9.00 3.81
CA ALA A 302 -27.52 9.62 5.01
C ALA A 302 -26.96 8.62 6.06
N TRP A 303 -27.33 7.34 5.98
CA TRP A 303 -26.77 6.26 6.82
C TRP A 303 -25.57 5.52 6.18
N SER A 304 -25.14 5.89 4.97
CA SER A 304 -23.96 5.38 4.27
C SER A 304 -22.86 6.41 4.36
N LEU A 305 -22.14 6.42 5.49
CA LEU A 305 -21.18 7.45 5.85
C LEU A 305 -19.85 7.25 5.13
N LEU A 306 -19.24 8.36 4.70
CA LEU A 306 -17.84 8.45 4.27
C LEU A 306 -17.05 9.19 5.36
N PRO A 307 -16.56 8.50 6.39
CA PRO A 307 -15.88 9.14 7.50
C PRO A 307 -14.54 9.75 7.09
N ASP A 308 -14.10 10.71 7.88
CA ASP A 308 -12.74 11.23 7.80
C ASP A 308 -11.79 10.33 8.61
N TYR A 309 -10.59 10.11 8.09
CA TYR A 309 -9.54 9.46 8.85
C TYR A 309 -9.08 10.34 10.03
N GLY A 310 -8.85 9.72 11.16
CA GLY A 310 -8.20 10.33 12.30
C GLY A 310 -6.72 10.60 12.07
N THR A 311 -6.11 11.31 12.99
CA THR A 311 -4.66 11.55 13.01
C THR A 311 -4.07 11.00 14.32
N PRO A 312 -4.05 9.66 14.50
CA PRO A 312 -3.52 9.07 15.72
C PRO A 312 -2.03 9.39 15.86
N THR A 313 -1.58 9.49 17.11
CA THR A 313 -0.19 9.79 17.45
C THR A 313 0.56 8.60 18.05
N GLU A 314 -0.16 7.71 18.70
CA GLU A 314 0.38 6.51 19.35
C GLU A 314 0.04 5.23 18.56
N SER A 315 -1.14 5.22 17.92
CA SER A 315 -1.56 4.07 17.12
C SER A 315 -0.85 4.00 15.77
N THR A 316 -0.34 2.83 15.44
CA THR A 316 0.21 2.51 14.12
C THR A 316 -0.84 1.92 13.17
N ALA A 317 -2.09 1.76 13.61
CA ALA A 317 -3.14 1.05 12.87
C ALA A 317 -3.43 1.63 11.47
N LEU A 318 -3.15 2.92 11.24
CA LEU A 318 -3.29 3.54 9.93
C LEU A 318 -2.01 3.55 9.08
N ASN A 319 -0.88 3.04 9.58
CA ASN A 319 0.39 3.13 8.84
C ASN A 319 0.38 2.37 7.50
N GLY A 320 -0.45 1.33 7.37
CA GLY A 320 -0.58 0.57 6.13
C GLY A 320 -1.89 0.81 5.39
N VAL A 321 -2.63 1.84 5.79
CA VAL A 321 -3.91 2.21 5.18
C VAL A 321 -3.71 3.39 4.24
N ASN A 322 -4.13 3.24 2.97
CA ASN A 322 -4.17 4.38 2.07
C ASN A 322 -5.31 5.32 2.47
N THR A 323 -4.98 6.37 3.22
CA THR A 323 -5.95 7.36 3.71
C THR A 323 -6.53 8.27 2.62
N ASN A 324 -6.10 8.14 1.37
CA ASN A 324 -6.69 8.81 0.22
C ASN A 324 -7.87 8.01 -0.38
N THR A 325 -8.05 6.74 0.02
CA THR A 325 -9.24 5.95 -0.36
C THR A 325 -10.35 6.16 0.66
N HIS A 326 -11.59 6.10 0.18
CA HIS A 326 -12.74 6.25 1.06
C HIS A 326 -13.12 4.92 1.72
N VAL A 327 -13.37 4.98 3.03
CA VAL A 327 -14.07 3.91 3.76
C VAL A 327 -15.55 4.26 3.80
N MET A 328 -16.43 3.27 3.59
CA MET A 328 -17.86 3.44 3.78
C MET A 328 -18.35 2.67 4.99
N LEU A 329 -19.01 3.35 5.90
CA LEU A 329 -19.69 2.75 7.05
C LEU A 329 -21.18 2.85 6.90
N SER A 330 -21.87 1.72 6.80
CA SER A 330 -23.32 1.67 6.68
C SER A 330 -23.97 1.26 7.99
N VAL A 331 -24.98 2.01 8.42
CA VAL A 331 -25.70 1.75 9.68
C VAL A 331 -24.74 1.78 10.89
N ALA A 332 -23.90 2.79 10.92
CA ALA A 332 -22.87 2.91 11.94
C ALA A 332 -23.38 3.42 13.28
N GLN A 333 -22.74 2.99 14.34
CA GLN A 333 -22.91 3.47 15.71
C GLN A 333 -21.66 4.21 16.17
N GLY A 334 -21.82 5.31 16.89
CA GLY A 334 -20.72 6.01 17.50
C GLY A 334 -20.10 5.22 18.65
N ILE A 335 -18.82 5.49 18.92
CA ILE A 335 -18.08 4.94 20.05
C ILE A 335 -17.70 6.10 20.95
N THR A 336 -18.05 6.01 22.23
CA THR A 336 -17.66 6.97 23.25
C THR A 336 -16.32 6.54 23.85
N VAL A 337 -15.38 7.46 23.90
CA VAL A 337 -14.07 7.26 24.55
C VAL A 337 -14.07 8.01 25.88
N THR A 338 -13.77 7.30 26.95
CA THR A 338 -13.60 7.85 28.30
C THR A 338 -12.16 7.66 28.73
N GLU A 339 -11.52 8.73 29.19
CA GLU A 339 -10.16 8.63 29.71
C GLU A 339 -10.11 7.61 30.87
N THR A 340 -9.21 6.68 30.79
CA THR A 340 -8.99 5.60 31.74
C THR A 340 -7.50 5.56 32.06
N GLU A 341 -7.15 5.34 33.34
CA GLU A 341 -5.76 5.16 33.76
C GLU A 341 -5.16 3.94 33.02
N ASP A 342 -3.95 4.07 32.55
CA ASP A 342 -3.20 3.03 31.83
C ASP A 342 -3.81 2.59 30.49
N VAL A 343 -4.71 3.37 29.89
CA VAL A 343 -5.26 3.11 28.55
C VAL A 343 -5.11 4.34 27.67
N THR A 344 -4.49 4.14 26.52
CA THR A 344 -4.47 5.10 25.40
C THR A 344 -5.53 4.70 24.39
N ALA A 345 -6.41 5.64 24.01
CA ALA A 345 -7.44 5.37 23.00
C ALA A 345 -7.52 6.53 21.99
N GLU A 346 -7.48 6.19 20.71
CA GLU A 346 -7.43 7.14 19.60
C GLU A 346 -8.47 6.81 18.53
N PRO A 347 -9.30 7.78 18.10
CA PRO A 347 -10.22 7.60 16.99
C PRO A 347 -9.46 7.47 15.65
N LEU A 348 -9.78 6.42 14.88
CA LEU A 348 -9.24 6.16 13.54
C LEU A 348 -10.15 6.65 12.43
N LEU A 349 -11.48 6.59 12.65
CA LEU A 349 -12.48 7.09 11.71
C LEU A 349 -13.49 7.96 12.45
N ASN A 350 -13.80 9.13 11.90
CA ASN A 350 -14.72 10.09 12.50
C ASN A 350 -15.80 10.52 11.51
N SER A 351 -17.02 10.70 12.00
CA SER A 351 -18.07 11.38 11.23
C SER A 351 -17.79 12.86 11.12
N SER A 352 -18.51 13.56 10.24
CA SER A 352 -18.45 15.01 10.16
C SER A 352 -19.09 15.68 11.41
N SER A 353 -18.81 16.95 11.61
CA SER A 353 -19.46 17.75 12.64
C SER A 353 -20.94 18.04 12.38
N ALA A 354 -21.40 17.78 11.15
CA ALA A 354 -22.81 17.90 10.76
C ALA A 354 -23.61 16.62 11.05
N ALA A 355 -22.93 15.51 11.36
CA ALA A 355 -23.57 14.24 11.70
C ALA A 355 -24.39 14.34 13.00
N TYR A 356 -25.34 13.45 13.14
CA TYR A 356 -26.17 13.29 14.36
C TYR A 356 -26.54 11.82 14.54
N ALA A 357 -26.83 11.40 15.75
CA ALA A 357 -27.25 10.04 16.05
C ALA A 357 -28.76 10.00 16.28
N LYS A 358 -29.48 9.20 15.50
CA LYS A 358 -30.90 8.92 15.67
C LYS A 358 -31.08 8.00 16.85
N ALA A 359 -31.72 8.53 17.92
CA ALA A 359 -31.87 7.80 19.19
C ALA A 359 -32.81 6.60 19.04
N ASP A 360 -33.94 6.75 18.31
CA ASP A 360 -34.87 5.64 18.05
C ASP A 360 -34.58 4.98 16.72
N ILE A 361 -33.79 3.91 16.77
CA ILE A 361 -33.38 3.11 15.59
C ILE A 361 -34.49 2.17 15.08
N ASN A 362 -35.57 2.00 15.85
CA ASN A 362 -36.67 1.09 15.48
C ASN A 362 -37.81 1.84 14.78
N ASP A 363 -37.90 3.15 14.95
CA ASP A 363 -38.92 4.01 14.31
C ASP A 363 -38.26 5.17 13.55
N LEU A 364 -37.56 4.85 12.47
CA LEU A 364 -36.91 5.82 11.59
C LEU A 364 -37.91 6.44 10.61
N THR A 365 -38.86 7.25 11.12
CA THR A 365 -39.85 7.93 10.30
C THR A 365 -39.26 9.05 9.45
N THR A 366 -38.17 9.64 9.90
CA THR A 366 -37.43 10.66 9.15
C THR A 366 -35.92 10.50 9.42
N MET A 367 -35.14 10.85 8.37
CA MET A 367 -33.67 10.98 8.48
C MET A 367 -33.25 12.41 8.81
N GLU A 368 -34.16 13.35 8.96
CA GLU A 368 -33.84 14.70 9.45
C GLU A 368 -33.56 14.65 10.95
N ARG A 369 -32.69 15.55 11.37
CA ARG A 369 -32.36 15.69 12.81
C ARG A 369 -33.55 16.15 13.61
N GLU A 370 -33.87 15.45 14.69
CA GLU A 370 -34.93 15.74 15.63
C GLU A 370 -34.43 16.21 16.98
N ASP A 371 -35.35 16.73 17.81
CA ASP A 371 -35.03 17.06 19.19
C ASP A 371 -34.72 15.79 19.99
N GLY A 372 -33.54 15.74 20.58
CA GLY A 372 -33.03 14.55 21.28
C GLY A 372 -31.91 13.83 20.56
N ASP A 373 -31.78 13.99 19.24
CA ASP A 373 -30.68 13.43 18.49
C ASP A 373 -29.35 14.09 18.88
N ALA A 374 -28.41 13.27 19.31
CA ALA A 374 -27.06 13.73 19.70
C ALA A 374 -26.32 14.31 18.47
N LYS A 375 -25.50 15.34 18.69
CA LYS A 375 -24.71 15.95 17.62
C LYS A 375 -23.32 15.34 17.55
N GLY A 376 -22.83 15.20 16.30
CA GLY A 376 -21.45 14.83 16.02
C GLY A 376 -20.41 15.92 16.32
N PRO A 377 -19.13 15.68 16.06
CA PRO A 377 -18.64 14.45 15.42
C PRO A 377 -18.68 13.23 16.35
N PHE A 378 -18.75 12.02 15.75
CA PHE A 378 -18.68 10.74 16.46
C PHE A 378 -17.44 9.99 16.03
N ALA A 379 -16.72 9.35 16.96
CA ALA A 379 -15.76 8.34 16.64
C ALA A 379 -16.51 7.09 16.15
N LEU A 380 -16.15 6.56 14.99
CA LEU A 380 -16.81 5.43 14.33
C LEU A 380 -15.91 4.18 14.30
N ALA A 381 -14.60 4.37 14.38
CA ALA A 381 -13.61 3.34 14.65
C ALA A 381 -12.61 3.90 15.67
N VAL A 382 -12.27 3.11 16.67
CA VAL A 382 -11.35 3.49 17.75
C VAL A 382 -10.36 2.38 18.00
N TRP A 383 -9.08 2.71 18.03
CA TRP A 383 -8.03 1.88 18.58
C TRP A 383 -7.80 2.24 20.03
N ALA A 384 -7.63 1.23 20.88
CA ALA A 384 -7.30 1.44 22.30
C ALA A 384 -6.24 0.41 22.71
N ARG A 385 -5.30 0.84 23.55
CA ARG A 385 -4.22 0.01 24.10
C ARG A 385 -4.17 0.15 25.62
N ASN A 386 -4.08 -0.98 26.29
CA ASN A 386 -3.74 -1.03 27.70
C ASN A 386 -2.21 -1.08 27.84
N GLU A 387 -1.62 -0.06 28.48
CA GLU A 387 -0.16 0.12 28.55
C GLU A 387 0.51 -0.90 29.48
N ASP A 388 -0.21 -1.39 30.50
CA ASP A 388 0.31 -2.38 31.46
C ASP A 388 0.43 -3.77 30.83
N THR A 389 -0.59 -4.19 30.06
CA THR A 389 -0.66 -5.54 29.48
C THR A 389 -0.16 -5.58 28.06
N GLY A 390 -0.15 -4.45 27.36
CA GLY A 390 0.08 -4.36 25.93
C GLY A 390 -1.08 -4.87 25.07
N ALA A 391 -2.24 -5.16 25.68
CA ALA A 391 -3.45 -5.54 24.92
C ALA A 391 -3.94 -4.40 24.05
N GLU A 392 -4.39 -4.73 22.85
CA GLU A 392 -4.96 -3.73 21.94
C GLU A 392 -6.36 -4.16 21.46
N VAL A 393 -7.23 -3.18 21.35
CA VAL A 393 -8.58 -3.35 20.82
C VAL A 393 -8.79 -2.36 19.69
N LEU A 394 -9.14 -2.84 18.52
CA LEU A 394 -9.69 -2.02 17.45
C LEU A 394 -11.18 -2.31 17.35
N TRP A 395 -12.00 -1.32 17.66
CA TRP A 395 -13.45 -1.42 17.56
C TRP A 395 -14.00 -0.53 16.45
N ILE A 396 -14.78 -1.12 15.55
CA ILE A 396 -15.47 -0.44 14.45
C ILE A 396 -16.97 -0.56 14.70
N GLY A 397 -17.66 0.56 14.87
CA GLY A 397 -19.10 0.62 15.12
C GLY A 397 -19.96 0.43 13.88
N CYS A 398 -19.62 -0.54 13.04
CA CYS A 398 -20.33 -0.82 11.79
C CYS A 398 -20.39 -2.34 11.52
N PRO A 399 -21.59 -2.91 11.27
CA PRO A 399 -21.72 -4.36 11.06
C PRO A 399 -21.32 -4.82 9.65
N ASN A 400 -21.28 -3.91 8.67
CA ASN A 400 -21.08 -4.26 7.25
C ASN A 400 -19.69 -3.80 6.74
N MET A 401 -18.70 -3.80 7.62
CA MET A 401 -17.35 -3.39 7.25
C MET A 401 -16.72 -4.40 6.29
N ASP A 402 -16.93 -5.70 6.57
CA ASP A 402 -16.53 -6.81 5.72
C ASP A 402 -17.68 -7.18 4.77
N ASN A 403 -17.65 -6.67 3.55
CA ASN A 403 -18.71 -6.88 2.56
C ASN A 403 -18.11 -7.04 1.15
N GLU A 404 -18.19 -8.27 0.61
CA GLU A 404 -17.66 -8.65 -0.70
C GLU A 404 -18.16 -7.77 -1.87
N GLN A 405 -19.45 -7.40 -1.86
CA GLN A 405 -20.01 -6.57 -2.94
C GLN A 405 -19.50 -5.12 -2.87
N LEU A 406 -19.20 -4.64 -1.67
CA LEU A 406 -18.66 -3.31 -1.46
C LEU A 406 -17.22 -3.21 -1.96
N TYR A 407 -16.42 -4.23 -1.73
CA TYR A 407 -14.99 -4.24 -2.10
C TYR A 407 -14.72 -4.03 -3.59
N GLN A 408 -15.63 -4.49 -4.45
CA GLN A 408 -15.51 -4.30 -5.89
C GLN A 408 -15.62 -2.85 -6.34
N SER A 409 -16.33 -2.00 -5.57
CA SER A 409 -16.54 -0.60 -5.91
C SER A 409 -15.83 0.36 -4.98
N MET A 410 -15.50 -0.09 -3.77
CA MET A 410 -14.87 0.67 -2.69
C MET A 410 -13.83 -0.19 -1.97
N PRO A 411 -12.63 -0.32 -2.52
CA PRO A 411 -11.58 -1.16 -1.94
C PRO A 411 -11.07 -0.64 -0.59
N GLY A 412 -11.38 0.61 -0.23
CA GLY A 412 -10.95 1.24 1.01
C GLY A 412 -11.37 0.50 2.28
N ASN A 413 -12.53 -0.16 2.28
CA ASN A 413 -12.95 -0.98 3.42
C ASN A 413 -12.03 -2.19 3.62
N LEU A 414 -11.71 -2.90 2.54
CA LEU A 414 -10.81 -4.05 2.58
C LEU A 414 -9.40 -3.65 3.00
N THR A 415 -8.86 -2.61 2.38
CA THR A 415 -7.50 -2.12 2.70
C THR A 415 -7.40 -1.57 4.12
N PHE A 416 -8.48 -0.97 4.65
CA PHE A 416 -8.54 -0.54 6.05
C PHE A 416 -8.49 -1.75 7.01
N LEU A 417 -9.34 -2.77 6.80
CA LEU A 417 -9.34 -3.97 7.64
C LEU A 417 -8.01 -4.72 7.56
N GLN A 418 -7.48 -4.91 6.36
CA GLN A 418 -6.17 -5.53 6.12
C GLN A 418 -5.04 -4.78 6.82
N GLY A 419 -4.97 -3.46 6.64
CA GLY A 419 -3.93 -2.62 7.22
C GLY A 419 -3.98 -2.61 8.75
N CYS A 420 -5.19 -2.46 9.31
CA CYS A 420 -5.39 -2.50 10.76
C CYS A 420 -5.05 -3.88 11.36
N ALA A 421 -5.46 -4.97 10.72
CA ALA A 421 -5.13 -6.32 11.18
C ALA A 421 -3.61 -6.57 11.15
N ALA A 422 -2.94 -6.19 10.07
CA ALA A 422 -1.49 -6.33 9.93
C ALA A 422 -0.74 -5.53 11.01
N SER A 423 -1.18 -4.30 11.29
CA SER A 423 -0.60 -3.48 12.36
C SER A 423 -0.79 -4.11 13.74
N LEU A 424 -1.99 -4.65 14.05
CA LEU A 424 -2.27 -5.31 15.33
C LEU A 424 -1.35 -6.51 15.57
N VAL A 425 -1.01 -7.29 14.55
CA VAL A 425 -0.05 -8.41 14.67
C VAL A 425 1.41 -7.97 14.59
N GLY A 426 1.69 -6.67 14.56
CA GLY A 426 3.04 -6.12 14.56
C GLY A 426 3.78 -6.27 13.25
N GLN A 427 3.07 -6.32 12.13
CA GLN A 427 3.69 -6.35 10.81
C GLN A 427 4.04 -4.93 10.35
N ASP A 428 5.34 -4.64 10.30
CA ASP A 428 5.85 -3.32 9.93
C ASP A 428 5.94 -3.10 8.41
N VAL A 429 5.62 -4.12 7.59
CA VAL A 429 5.78 -4.08 6.13
C VAL A 429 4.47 -3.72 5.46
N LEU A 430 3.97 -2.55 5.78
CA LEU A 430 2.78 -2.00 5.14
C LEU A 430 3.21 -1.00 4.06
N VAL A 431 2.72 -1.19 2.85
CA VAL A 431 3.03 -0.35 1.69
C VAL A 431 1.73 0.17 1.08
N ASP A 432 1.65 1.48 0.92
CA ASP A 432 0.51 2.13 0.28
C ASP A 432 0.48 1.92 -1.23
N THR A 433 -0.74 1.97 -1.79
CA THR A 433 -0.91 2.07 -3.24
C THR A 433 -0.64 3.50 -3.71
N LYS A 434 -0.21 3.64 -4.97
CA LYS A 434 0.16 4.92 -5.55
C LYS A 434 -0.89 5.37 -6.57
N ALA A 435 -1.41 6.59 -6.45
CA ALA A 435 -2.38 7.12 -7.39
C ALA A 435 -1.80 7.19 -8.80
N LEU A 436 -2.52 6.61 -9.77
CA LEU A 436 -2.24 6.74 -11.20
C LEU A 436 -2.90 8.01 -11.71
N GLU A 437 -2.47 9.17 -11.24
CA GLU A 437 -2.92 10.43 -11.81
C GLU A 437 -2.15 10.71 -13.11
N ALA A 438 -2.88 10.73 -14.21
CA ALA A 438 -2.38 11.22 -15.49
C ALA A 438 -2.41 12.75 -15.53
N GLU A 439 -1.86 13.42 -14.52
CA GLU A 439 -1.65 14.87 -14.66
C GLU A 439 -0.52 15.10 -15.67
N PRO A 440 -0.77 15.88 -16.73
CA PRO A 440 0.29 16.22 -17.66
C PRO A 440 1.34 17.03 -16.90
N ILE A 441 2.63 16.63 -17.01
CA ILE A 441 3.74 17.36 -16.41
C ILE A 441 3.66 18.84 -16.87
N THR A 442 3.11 19.70 -16.04
CA THR A 442 3.03 21.13 -16.32
C THR A 442 4.33 21.80 -15.90
N VAL A 443 5.24 21.95 -16.87
CA VAL A 443 6.44 22.75 -16.64
C VAL A 443 6.05 24.21 -16.64
N ALA A 444 6.28 24.89 -15.51
CA ALA A 444 6.03 26.34 -15.44
C ALA A 444 6.68 27.05 -16.64
N GLY A 445 5.93 27.92 -17.30
CA GLY A 445 6.40 28.58 -18.55
C GLY A 445 7.75 29.29 -18.42
N SER A 446 8.08 29.80 -17.23
CA SER A 446 9.40 30.38 -16.91
C SER A 446 10.51 29.33 -16.93
N THR A 447 10.25 28.14 -16.39
CA THR A 447 11.22 27.01 -16.36
C THR A 447 11.42 26.42 -17.76
N ALA A 448 10.33 26.24 -18.53
CA ALA A 448 10.39 25.79 -19.91
C ALA A 448 11.21 26.78 -20.79
N THR A 449 10.99 28.10 -20.61
CA THR A 449 11.74 29.15 -21.30
C THR A 449 13.22 29.13 -20.90
N ALA A 450 13.55 29.00 -19.62
CA ALA A 450 14.92 28.95 -19.13
C ALA A 450 15.66 27.72 -19.66
N LEU A 451 15.04 26.54 -19.64
CA LEU A 451 15.59 25.29 -20.20
C LEU A 451 15.78 25.43 -21.71
N GLY A 452 14.77 25.94 -22.43
CA GLY A 452 14.87 26.21 -23.89
C GLY A 452 16.03 27.12 -24.23
N LEU A 453 16.16 28.24 -23.52
CA LEU A 453 17.29 29.16 -23.70
C LEU A 453 18.64 28.49 -23.41
N THR A 454 18.71 27.72 -22.37
CA THR A 454 19.96 27.02 -21.98
C THR A 454 20.39 25.99 -23.05
N PHE A 455 19.49 25.12 -23.47
CA PHE A 455 19.82 24.06 -24.43
C PHE A 455 19.96 24.57 -25.87
N VAL A 456 19.16 25.53 -26.28
CA VAL A 456 19.15 26.03 -27.66
C VAL A 456 20.25 27.07 -27.91
N PHE A 457 20.59 27.91 -26.91
CA PHE A 457 21.53 29.01 -27.11
C PHE A 457 22.79 28.89 -26.26
N VAL A 458 22.69 28.66 -24.94
CA VAL A 458 23.85 28.73 -24.03
C VAL A 458 24.81 27.55 -24.31
N LEU A 459 24.30 26.36 -24.43
CA LEU A 459 25.11 25.17 -24.60
C LEU A 459 25.78 25.10 -25.99
N PRO A 460 25.11 25.40 -27.13
CA PRO A 460 25.78 25.52 -28.42
C PRO A 460 26.79 26.68 -28.47
N ALA A 461 26.48 27.82 -27.87
CA ALA A 461 27.42 28.96 -27.80
C ALA A 461 28.69 28.59 -27.02
N ALA A 462 28.56 27.87 -25.88
CA ALA A 462 29.72 27.39 -25.12
C ALA A 462 30.62 26.46 -25.93
N VAL A 463 30.01 25.56 -26.69
CA VAL A 463 30.73 24.62 -27.59
C VAL A 463 31.45 25.38 -28.71
N LEU A 464 30.78 26.39 -29.32
CA LEU A 464 31.39 27.24 -30.36
C LEU A 464 32.55 28.07 -29.81
N ILE A 465 32.41 28.65 -28.61
CA ILE A 465 33.48 29.41 -27.96
C ILE A 465 34.68 28.48 -27.64
N ALA A 466 34.43 27.32 -27.08
CA ALA A 466 35.49 26.35 -26.82
C ALA A 466 36.22 25.94 -28.10
N GLY A 467 35.47 25.66 -29.19
CA GLY A 467 36.01 25.40 -30.50
C GLY A 467 36.88 26.53 -31.03
N ALA A 468 36.39 27.77 -30.94
CA ALA A 468 37.12 28.97 -31.39
C ALA A 468 38.41 29.17 -30.57
N VAL A 469 38.38 28.99 -29.25
CA VAL A 469 39.57 29.08 -28.37
C VAL A 469 40.62 28.03 -28.78
N VAL A 470 40.21 26.79 -29.04
CA VAL A 470 41.11 25.72 -29.49
C VAL A 470 41.77 26.07 -30.86
N VAL A 471 40.99 26.60 -31.79
CA VAL A 471 41.51 27.04 -33.12
C VAL A 471 42.48 28.19 -32.98
N LEU A 472 42.18 29.19 -32.12
CA LEU A 472 43.05 30.33 -31.91
C LEU A 472 44.37 29.93 -31.18
N LEU A 473 44.32 29.06 -30.23
CA LEU A 473 45.50 28.49 -29.54
C LEU A 473 46.35 27.65 -30.54
N ARG A 474 45.74 26.93 -31.46
CA ARG A 474 46.47 26.19 -32.52
C ARG A 474 47.11 27.08 -33.57
N ARG A 475 46.51 28.24 -33.88
CA ARG A 475 47.07 29.22 -34.80
C ARG A 475 48.28 30.02 -34.24
N ARG A 476 48.38 30.11 -32.91
CA ARG A 476 49.49 30.82 -32.24
C ARG A 476 50.72 29.90 -31.95
N ARG A 477 50.59 28.59 -32.23
CA ARG A 477 51.71 27.62 -32.26
C ARG A 477 52.09 27.32 -33.68
#